data_a242702fcd04d2530af81bfee6e70d45
#
_entry.id   a242702fcd04d2530af81bfee6e70d45
#
_cell.length_a   1.000
_cell.length_b   1.000
_cell.length_c   1.000
_cell.angle_alpha   90.00
_cell.angle_beta   90.00
_cell.angle_gamma   90.00
#
_symmetry.space_group_name_H-M   'P 1'
#
loop_
_entity.id
_entity.type
_entity.pdbx_description
1 polymer ?
#
loop_
_entity_poly.entity_id
_entity_poly.type
_entity_poly.pdbx_seq_one_letter_code
_entity_poly.pdbx_strand_id
1 'polypeptide(L)'
;MEADKLTALAAALEYVEQNLTSDFSQEKCARYACCSLSGLQKLFRSVFRRSVGDYVARRRLTAAARELQQTDRTALDIAVEFGWGSAEAFTRAFSRVWGVTPSE
;
A
#
# COMPACT_ATOMS: atom_id res chain seq x y z
N MET A 1 -27.90 -7.98 -7.74
CA MET A 1 -27.31 -8.68 -6.62
C MET A 1 -26.05 -7.97 -6.20
N GLU A 2 -25.95 -7.72 -4.93
CA GLU A 2 -24.75 -7.06 -4.48
C GLU A 2 -23.56 -8.03 -4.55
N ALA A 3 -22.43 -7.48 -4.89
CA ALA A 3 -21.23 -8.26 -4.90
C ALA A 3 -20.96 -8.74 -3.48
N ASP A 4 -20.54 -9.96 -3.36
CA ASP A 4 -20.06 -10.46 -2.10
C ASP A 4 -18.94 -9.55 -1.62
N LYS A 5 -19.09 -9.01 -0.41
CA LYS A 5 -18.10 -8.08 0.14
C LYS A 5 -16.73 -8.73 0.25
N LEU A 6 -16.70 -10.00 0.56
CA LEU A 6 -15.43 -10.73 0.66
C LEU A 6 -14.75 -10.83 -0.70
N THR A 7 -15.52 -11.09 -1.75
CA THR A 7 -14.98 -11.14 -3.10
C THR A 7 -14.46 -9.78 -3.54
N ALA A 8 -15.22 -8.71 -3.24
CA ALA A 8 -14.81 -7.36 -3.58
C ALA A 8 -13.53 -6.98 -2.82
N LEU A 9 -13.44 -7.33 -1.55
CA LEU A 9 -12.25 -7.05 -0.76
C LEU A 9 -11.04 -7.79 -1.32
N ALA A 10 -11.19 -9.08 -1.64
CA ALA A 10 -10.10 -9.86 -2.20
C ALA A 10 -9.58 -9.25 -3.49
N ALA A 11 -10.49 -8.82 -4.39
CA ALA A 11 -10.10 -8.19 -5.64
C ALA A 11 -9.39 -6.85 -5.40
N ALA A 12 -9.89 -6.06 -4.45
CA ALA A 12 -9.27 -4.78 -4.12
C ALA A 12 -7.85 -4.98 -3.58
N LEU A 13 -7.66 -5.97 -2.71
CA LEU A 13 -6.34 -6.26 -2.16
C LEU A 13 -5.38 -6.76 -3.25
N GLU A 14 -5.88 -7.52 -4.20
CA GLU A 14 -5.07 -7.96 -5.34
C GLU A 14 -4.61 -6.76 -6.16
N TYR A 15 -5.50 -5.81 -6.41
CA TYR A 15 -5.16 -4.60 -7.14
C TYR A 15 -4.10 -3.79 -6.40
N VAL A 16 -4.25 -3.66 -5.07
CA VAL A 16 -3.25 -2.95 -4.27
C VAL A 16 -1.87 -3.60 -4.43
N GLU A 17 -1.80 -4.92 -4.29
CA GLU A 17 -0.51 -5.62 -4.36
C GLU A 17 0.13 -5.51 -5.74
N GLN A 18 -0.67 -5.48 -6.80
CA GLN A 18 -0.15 -5.35 -8.15
C GLN A 18 0.34 -3.94 -8.45
N ASN A 19 0.02 -2.97 -7.62
CA ASN A 19 0.33 -1.56 -7.87
C ASN A 19 1.15 -0.91 -6.76
N LEU A 20 1.89 -1.69 -5.98
CA LEU A 20 2.71 -1.13 -4.90
C LEU A 20 3.86 -0.29 -5.42
N THR A 21 4.37 -0.58 -6.61
CA THR A 21 5.48 0.16 -7.20
C THR A 21 5.05 1.04 -8.38
N SER A 22 3.76 1.25 -8.54
CA SER A 22 3.23 2.10 -9.60
C SER A 22 2.21 3.07 -9.00
N ASP A 23 1.64 3.93 -9.85
CA ASP A 23 0.61 4.86 -9.41
C ASP A 23 -0.63 4.09 -9.01
N PHE A 24 -1.08 4.29 -7.78
CA PHE A 24 -2.29 3.66 -7.28
C PHE A 24 -3.45 4.64 -7.40
N SER A 25 -4.56 4.18 -7.93
CA SER A 25 -5.79 4.98 -8.05
C SER A 25 -6.91 4.27 -7.32
N GLN A 26 -7.54 4.97 -6.38
CA GLN A 26 -8.68 4.41 -5.66
C GLN A 26 -9.84 4.14 -6.61
N GLU A 27 -10.04 5.00 -7.60
CA GLU A 27 -11.11 4.82 -8.59
C GLU A 27 -10.90 3.55 -9.40
N LYS A 28 -9.67 3.32 -9.85
CA LYS A 28 -9.37 2.11 -10.62
C LYS A 28 -9.48 0.87 -9.76
N CYS A 29 -9.07 0.98 -8.50
CA CYS A 29 -9.21 -0.12 -7.55
C CYS A 29 -10.67 -0.49 -7.35
N ALA A 30 -11.54 0.51 -7.16
CA ALA A 30 -12.96 0.27 -6.99
C ALA A 30 -13.56 -0.42 -8.23
N ARG A 31 -13.18 0.05 -9.43
CA ARG A 31 -13.64 -0.58 -10.67
C ARG A 31 -13.19 -2.03 -10.77
N TYR A 32 -11.94 -2.29 -10.44
CA TYR A 32 -11.40 -3.65 -10.46
C TYR A 32 -12.18 -4.56 -9.52
N ALA A 33 -12.58 -4.02 -8.36
CA ALA A 33 -13.34 -4.77 -7.36
C ALA A 33 -14.85 -4.76 -7.62
N CYS A 34 -15.28 -4.12 -8.69
CA CYS A 34 -16.71 -4.03 -9.07
C CYS A 34 -17.55 -3.39 -7.98
N CYS A 35 -17.04 -2.32 -7.38
CA CYS A 35 -17.77 -1.57 -6.37
C CYS A 35 -17.60 -0.06 -6.62
N SER A 36 -18.38 0.74 -5.90
CA SER A 36 -18.25 2.18 -5.99
C SER A 36 -17.04 2.63 -5.17
N LEU A 37 -16.55 3.82 -5.47
CA LEU A 37 -15.46 4.40 -4.67
C LEU A 37 -15.87 4.51 -3.21
N SER A 38 -17.07 5.01 -2.95
CA SER A 38 -17.57 5.11 -1.58
C SER A 38 -17.67 3.76 -0.90
N GLY A 39 -18.10 2.73 -1.63
CA GLY A 39 -18.17 1.37 -1.11
C GLY A 39 -16.80 0.82 -0.77
N LEU A 40 -15.80 1.07 -1.64
CA LEU A 40 -14.43 0.66 -1.38
C LEU A 40 -13.91 1.30 -0.09
N GLN A 41 -14.11 2.61 0.05
CA GLN A 41 -13.63 3.33 1.22
C GLN A 41 -14.27 2.83 2.51
N LYS A 42 -15.57 2.58 2.47
CA LYS A 42 -16.30 2.05 3.63
C LYS A 42 -15.82 0.66 3.99
N LEU A 43 -15.56 -0.16 2.98
CA LEU A 43 -15.11 -1.53 3.18
C LEU A 43 -13.75 -1.55 3.89
N PHE A 44 -12.82 -0.71 3.44
CA PHE A 44 -11.50 -0.64 4.06
C PHE A 44 -11.59 -0.15 5.51
N ARG A 45 -12.40 0.88 5.76
CA ARG A 45 -12.56 1.37 7.12
C ARG A 45 -13.19 0.33 8.04
N SER A 46 -14.15 -0.42 7.52
CA SER A 46 -14.82 -1.45 8.29
C SER A 46 -13.90 -2.60 8.65
N VAL A 47 -13.10 -3.06 7.69
CA VAL A 47 -12.26 -4.24 7.88
C VAL A 47 -10.92 -3.89 8.54
N PHE A 48 -10.26 -2.83 8.06
CA PHE A 48 -8.91 -2.50 8.49
C PHE A 48 -8.83 -1.33 9.46
N ARG A 49 -9.94 -0.63 9.66
CA ARG A 49 -9.97 0.58 10.50
C ARG A 49 -9.03 1.65 9.95
N ARG A 50 -8.83 1.69 8.63
CA ARG A 50 -7.92 2.60 7.96
C ARG A 50 -8.53 3.07 6.66
N SER A 51 -8.09 4.24 6.19
CA SER A 51 -8.43 4.68 4.84
C SER A 51 -7.72 3.80 3.82
N VAL A 52 -8.21 3.81 2.59
CA VAL A 52 -7.53 3.08 1.49
C VAL A 52 -6.11 3.60 1.33
N GLY A 53 -5.92 4.93 1.36
CA GLY A 53 -4.59 5.51 1.22
C GLY A 53 -3.63 5.08 2.30
N ASP A 54 -4.10 5.05 3.55
CA ASP A 54 -3.26 4.63 4.66
C ASP A 54 -2.90 3.14 4.54
N TYR A 55 -3.86 2.33 4.12
CA TYR A 55 -3.60 0.90 3.92
C TYR A 55 -2.51 0.69 2.85
N VAL A 56 -2.64 1.38 1.72
CA VAL A 56 -1.66 1.24 0.63
C VAL A 56 -0.27 1.73 1.08
N ALA A 57 -0.23 2.85 1.80
CA ALA A 57 1.04 3.39 2.30
C ALA A 57 1.75 2.38 3.21
N ARG A 58 1.00 1.72 4.09
CA ARG A 58 1.58 0.73 4.99
C ARG A 58 2.04 -0.53 4.25
N ARG A 59 1.28 -0.95 3.25
CA ARG A 59 1.70 -2.10 2.44
C ARG A 59 2.97 -1.80 1.65
N ARG A 60 3.06 -0.58 1.09
CA ARG A 60 4.28 -0.16 0.40
C ARG A 60 5.48 -0.18 1.34
N LEU A 61 5.27 0.31 2.55
CA LEU A 61 6.35 0.39 3.53
C LEU A 61 6.81 -1.01 3.94
N THR A 62 5.88 -1.92 4.19
CA THR A 62 6.22 -3.30 4.54
C THR A 62 6.94 -4.02 3.40
N ALA A 63 6.46 -3.85 2.17
CA ALA A 63 7.08 -4.48 1.01
C ALA A 63 8.49 -3.91 0.77
N ALA A 64 8.65 -2.60 0.93
CA ALA A 64 9.95 -1.95 0.77
C ALA A 64 10.93 -2.42 1.85
N ALA A 65 10.46 -2.56 3.08
CA ALA A 65 11.30 -3.04 4.17
C ALA A 65 11.77 -4.47 3.92
N ARG A 66 10.87 -5.31 3.39
CA ARG A 66 11.24 -6.69 3.05
C ARG A 66 12.27 -6.71 1.92
N GLU A 67 12.09 -5.87 0.92
CA GLU A 67 13.04 -5.76 -0.18
C GLU A 67 14.41 -5.34 0.33
N LEU A 68 14.46 -4.39 1.24
CA LEU A 68 15.70 -3.92 1.83
C LEU A 68 16.40 -5.03 2.60
N GLN A 69 15.62 -5.86 3.30
CA GLN A 69 16.16 -6.95 4.12
C GLN A 69 16.65 -8.13 3.28
N GLN A 70 15.96 -8.41 2.16
CA GLN A 70 16.20 -9.64 1.40
C GLN A 70 17.08 -9.45 0.17
N THR A 71 17.45 -8.21 -0.16
CA THR A 71 18.28 -7.94 -1.34
C THR A 71 19.41 -6.99 -0.96
N ASP A 72 20.33 -6.78 -1.90
CA ASP A 72 21.42 -5.83 -1.73
C ASP A 72 21.09 -4.44 -2.24
N ARG A 73 19.81 -4.18 -2.55
CA ARG A 73 19.41 -2.88 -3.06
C ARG A 73 19.53 -1.82 -1.99
N THR A 74 19.89 -0.60 -2.42
CA THR A 74 20.05 0.50 -1.48
C THR A 74 18.69 1.07 -1.08
N ALA A 75 18.68 1.79 0.04
CA ALA A 75 17.47 2.49 0.48
C ALA A 75 17.00 3.47 -0.58
N LEU A 76 17.92 4.13 -1.30
CA LEU A 76 17.54 5.06 -2.36
C LEU A 76 16.84 4.34 -3.51
N ASP A 77 17.39 3.21 -3.96
CA ASP A 77 16.77 2.44 -5.05
C ASP A 77 15.35 2.03 -4.69
N ILE A 78 15.17 1.55 -3.47
CA ILE A 78 13.88 1.09 -2.99
C ILE A 78 12.92 2.28 -2.85
N ALA A 79 13.40 3.39 -2.29
CA ALA A 79 12.58 4.58 -2.12
C ALA A 79 12.06 5.10 -3.46
N VAL A 80 12.90 5.09 -4.47
CA VAL A 80 12.51 5.54 -5.81
C VAL A 80 11.47 4.59 -6.41
N GLU A 81 11.74 3.29 -6.33
CA GLU A 81 10.82 2.30 -6.91
C GLU A 81 9.44 2.34 -6.28
N PHE A 82 9.38 2.51 -4.96
CA PHE A 82 8.11 2.50 -4.24
C PHE A 82 7.45 3.88 -4.13
N GLY A 83 8.04 4.90 -4.76
CA GLY A 83 7.36 6.18 -4.91
C GLY A 83 7.66 7.25 -3.87
N TRP A 84 8.62 7.02 -2.97
CA TRP A 84 8.99 8.07 -2.02
C TRP A 84 9.88 9.16 -2.63
N GLY A 85 10.60 8.83 -3.70
CA GLY A 85 11.42 9.80 -4.39
C GLY A 85 12.78 10.09 -3.77
N SER A 86 12.95 9.83 -2.47
CA SER A 86 14.24 10.04 -1.81
C SER A 86 14.39 9.06 -0.65
N ALA A 87 15.64 8.76 -0.32
CA ALA A 87 15.93 7.89 0.81
C ALA A 87 15.45 8.52 2.12
N GLU A 88 15.52 9.85 2.23
CA GLU A 88 15.08 10.56 3.43
C GLU A 88 13.58 10.42 3.65
N ALA A 89 12.78 10.53 2.60
CA ALA A 89 11.34 10.39 2.71
C ALA A 89 10.96 8.98 3.14
N PHE A 90 11.63 7.98 2.57
CA PHE A 90 11.43 6.58 2.95
C PHE A 90 11.80 6.37 4.41
N THR A 91 12.96 6.88 4.83
CA THR A 91 13.43 6.73 6.20
C THR A 91 12.44 7.36 7.19
N ARG A 92 11.91 8.54 6.87
CA ARG A 92 10.92 9.19 7.74
C ARG A 92 9.65 8.36 7.87
N ALA A 93 9.15 7.83 6.76
CA ALA A 93 7.94 7.00 6.79
C ALA A 93 8.19 5.72 7.59
N PHE A 94 9.34 5.08 7.38
CA PHE A 94 9.72 3.88 8.08
C PHE A 94 9.79 4.12 9.59
N SER A 95 10.49 5.20 9.99
CA SER A 95 10.69 5.51 11.41
C SER A 95 9.39 5.88 12.09
N ARG A 96 8.47 6.53 11.38
CA ARG A 96 7.18 6.91 11.95
C ARG A 96 6.37 5.67 12.33
N VAL A 97 6.49 4.60 11.57
CA VAL A 97 5.72 3.37 11.83
C VAL A 97 6.41 2.47 12.84
N TRP A 98 7.73 2.28 12.71
CA TRP A 98 8.45 1.29 13.51
C TRP A 98 9.38 1.86 14.56
N GLY A 99 9.59 3.17 14.59
CA GLY A 99 10.40 3.81 15.62
C GLY A 99 11.91 3.65 15.48
N VAL A 100 12.37 3.00 14.41
CA VAL A 100 13.79 2.81 14.12
C VAL A 100 14.03 3.15 12.66
N THR A 101 15.30 3.35 12.28
CA THR A 101 15.64 3.61 10.89
C THR A 101 15.82 2.32 10.12
N PRO A 102 15.72 2.36 8.78
CA PRO A 102 15.88 1.15 7.97
C PRO A 102 17.25 0.49 8.10
N SER A 103 18.26 1.23 8.52
CA SER A 103 19.61 0.70 8.66
C SER A 103 19.81 -0.04 9.97
N GLU A 104 18.81 -0.04 10.83
CA GLU A 104 18.86 -0.74 12.11
C GLU A 104 18.03 -2.04 12.15
#